data_61ef2761be1772c3c397f12b1086e8b9
#
_entry.id   61ef2761be1772c3c397f12b1086e8b9
#
_cell.length_a   1.000
_cell.length_b   1.000
_cell.length_c   1.000
_cell.angle_alpha   90.00
_cell.angle_beta   90.00
_cell.angle_gamma   90.00
#
_symmetry.space_group_name_H-M   'P 1'
#
loop_
_entity.id
_entity.type
_entity.pdbx_description
1 polymer ?
#
loop_
_entity_poly.entity_id
_entity_poly.type
_entity_poly.pdbx_seq_one_letter_code
_entity_poly.pdbx_strand_id
1 'polypeptide(L)'
;MTHKKQRLAILGSTGSIGTQTLDIVRRYGDLFEVTTLTARSRWEALVAQAIEFSPDNVVIADETYYPAVRDALADRPVKVYAGNDALEQDV
;
A
#
# COMPACT_ATOMS: atom_id res chain seq x y z
N MET A 1 16.05 -11.63 -22.06
CA MET A 1 16.47 -10.69 -21.01
C MET A 1 15.32 -10.40 -20.06
N THR A 2 15.51 -10.66 -18.79
CA THR A 2 14.49 -10.38 -17.79
C THR A 2 14.55 -8.93 -17.36
N HIS A 3 13.43 -8.24 -17.49
CA HIS A 3 13.31 -6.88 -16.97
C HIS A 3 12.98 -6.97 -15.49
N LYS A 4 13.78 -6.31 -14.66
CA LYS A 4 13.39 -6.15 -13.27
C LYS A 4 12.30 -5.10 -13.19
N LYS A 5 11.23 -5.42 -12.50
CA LYS A 5 10.20 -4.43 -12.22
C LYS A 5 10.75 -3.36 -11.30
N GLN A 6 10.38 -2.12 -11.57
CA GLN A 6 10.72 -1.02 -10.69
C GLN A 6 9.83 -1.09 -9.45
N ARG A 7 10.44 -1.07 -8.28
CA ARG A 7 9.72 -1.20 -7.01
C ARG A 7 9.30 0.18 -6.52
N LEU A 8 8.03 0.31 -6.19
CA LEU A 8 7.44 1.60 -5.81
C LEU A 8 6.81 1.52 -4.43
N ALA A 9 7.10 2.51 -3.59
CA ALA A 9 6.37 2.77 -2.36
C ALA A 9 5.46 3.96 -2.62
N ILE A 10 4.16 3.80 -2.42
CA ILE A 10 3.19 4.85 -2.72
C ILE A 10 2.63 5.40 -1.43
N LEU A 11 3.08 6.60 -1.06
CA LEU A 11 2.63 7.27 0.16
C LEU A 11 1.34 8.02 -0.12
N GLY A 12 0.35 7.85 0.75
CA GLY A 12 -0.95 8.44 0.55
C GLY A 12 -1.68 7.82 -0.65
N SER A 13 -1.68 6.50 -0.74
CA SER A 13 -2.18 5.78 -1.92
C SER A 13 -3.68 5.97 -2.15
N THR A 14 -4.42 6.40 -1.14
CA THR A 14 -5.87 6.65 -1.26
C THR A 14 -6.20 8.08 -1.66
N GLY A 15 -5.20 8.96 -1.73
CA GLY A 15 -5.39 10.33 -2.19
C GLY A 15 -5.39 10.43 -3.71
N SER A 16 -5.61 11.66 -4.23
CA SER A 16 -5.75 11.88 -5.67
C SER A 16 -4.50 11.46 -6.45
N ILE A 17 -3.33 11.89 -5.97
CA ILE A 17 -2.07 11.56 -6.67
C ILE A 17 -1.76 10.07 -6.54
N GLY A 18 -2.00 9.49 -5.37
CA GLY A 18 -1.75 8.07 -5.14
C GLY A 18 -2.62 7.18 -6.02
N THR A 19 -3.91 7.52 -6.16
CA THR A 19 -4.81 6.74 -7.02
C THR A 19 -4.42 6.86 -8.49
N GLN A 20 -3.97 8.03 -8.93
CA GLN A 20 -3.48 8.21 -10.30
C GLN A 20 -2.22 7.39 -10.55
N THR A 21 -1.31 7.35 -9.57
CA THR A 21 -0.11 6.54 -9.67
C THR A 21 -0.45 5.06 -9.79
N LEU A 22 -1.42 4.59 -8.99
CA LEU A 22 -1.85 3.21 -9.06
C LEU A 22 -2.51 2.87 -10.39
N ASP A 23 -3.21 3.83 -11.01
CA ASP A 23 -3.74 3.62 -12.37
C ASP A 23 -2.62 3.37 -13.37
N ILE A 24 -1.52 4.10 -13.25
CA ILE A 24 -0.37 3.90 -14.12
C ILE A 24 0.24 2.51 -13.88
N VAL A 25 0.37 2.12 -12.63
CA VAL A 25 0.89 0.79 -12.29
C VAL A 25 -0.02 -0.30 -12.87
N ARG A 26 -1.32 -0.10 -12.79
CA ARG A 26 -2.29 -1.07 -13.32
C ARG A 26 -2.14 -1.26 -14.83
N ARG A 27 -1.88 -0.16 -15.55
CA ARG A 27 -1.69 -0.19 -17.00
C ARG A 27 -0.36 -0.80 -17.40
N TYR A 28 0.66 -0.61 -16.58
CA TYR A 28 2.03 -1.04 -16.89
C TYR A 28 2.54 -2.03 -15.84
N GLY A 29 1.69 -3.00 -15.49
CA GLY A 29 2.00 -3.98 -14.45
C GLY A 29 3.26 -4.78 -14.70
N ASP A 30 3.69 -4.89 -15.95
CA ASP A 30 4.94 -5.57 -16.29
C ASP A 30 6.18 -4.78 -15.90
N LEU A 31 6.04 -3.46 -15.71
CA LEU A 31 7.16 -2.56 -15.45
C LEU A 31 7.30 -2.19 -13.98
N PHE A 32 6.21 -2.27 -13.20
CA PHE A 32 6.18 -1.76 -11.85
C PHE A 32 5.68 -2.78 -10.84
N GLU A 33 6.23 -2.74 -9.65
CA GLU A 33 5.82 -3.56 -8.53
C GLU A 33 5.60 -2.65 -7.32
N VAL A 34 4.44 -2.76 -6.66
CA VAL A 34 4.13 -1.97 -5.49
C VAL A 34 4.65 -2.69 -4.25
N THR A 35 5.53 -2.05 -3.50
CA THR A 35 6.07 -2.62 -2.27
C THR A 35 5.33 -2.15 -1.03
N THR A 36 4.89 -0.89 -1.01
CA THR A 36 4.27 -0.31 0.17
C THR A 36 3.15 0.63 -0.25
N LEU A 37 2.03 0.54 0.46
CA LEU A 37 0.92 1.47 0.33
C LEU A 37 0.66 2.08 1.69
N THR A 38 0.41 3.40 1.74
CA THR A 38 0.10 4.06 2.99
C THR A 38 -1.17 4.90 2.87
N ALA A 39 -1.91 5.00 3.97
CA ALA A 39 -3.07 5.87 4.07
C ALA A 39 -3.17 6.39 5.49
N ARG A 40 -3.83 7.55 5.65
CA ARG A 40 -4.04 8.11 6.98
C ARG A 40 -5.20 7.40 7.69
N SER A 41 -6.40 7.49 7.12
CA SER A 41 -7.62 6.97 7.76
C SER A 41 -8.55 6.21 6.81
N ARG A 42 -8.34 6.30 5.51
CA ARG A 42 -9.19 5.60 4.53
C ARG A 42 -8.78 4.13 4.44
N TRP A 43 -9.04 3.41 5.52
CA TRP A 43 -8.57 2.04 5.64
C TRP A 43 -9.26 1.09 4.66
N GLU A 44 -10.52 1.33 4.34
CA GLU A 44 -11.25 0.46 3.41
C GLU A 44 -10.66 0.54 2.01
N ALA A 45 -10.35 1.76 1.56
CA ALA A 45 -9.70 1.95 0.26
C ALA A 45 -8.29 1.35 0.26
N LEU A 46 -7.55 1.50 1.37
CA LEU A 46 -6.22 0.92 1.50
C LEU A 46 -6.26 -0.60 1.40
N VAL A 47 -7.23 -1.24 2.06
CA VAL A 47 -7.40 -2.69 2.00
C VAL A 47 -7.70 -3.13 0.57
N ALA A 48 -8.61 -2.44 -0.13
CA ALA A 48 -8.94 -2.77 -1.51
C ALA A 48 -7.72 -2.68 -2.40
N GLN A 49 -6.91 -1.64 -2.22
CA GLN A 49 -5.67 -1.48 -2.99
C GLN A 49 -4.66 -2.57 -2.68
N ALA A 50 -4.55 -2.96 -1.41
CA ALA A 50 -3.64 -4.03 -1.01
C ALA A 50 -4.04 -5.37 -1.62
N ILE A 51 -5.33 -5.63 -1.71
CA ILE A 51 -5.82 -6.85 -2.32
C ILE A 51 -5.49 -6.87 -3.83
N GLU A 52 -5.64 -5.73 -4.48
CA GLU A 52 -5.39 -5.64 -5.92
C GLU A 52 -3.91 -5.71 -6.26
N PHE A 53 -3.06 -5.00 -5.53
CA PHE A 53 -1.66 -4.83 -5.89
C PHE A 53 -0.69 -5.74 -5.13
N SER A 54 -1.15 -6.40 -4.08
CA SER A 54 -0.36 -7.34 -3.28
C SER A 54 1.00 -6.76 -2.85
N PRO A 55 1.02 -5.60 -2.16
CA PRO A 55 2.28 -5.03 -1.70
C PRO A 55 2.89 -5.88 -0.57
N ASP A 56 4.16 -5.65 -0.29
CA ASP A 56 4.81 -6.30 0.85
C ASP A 56 4.31 -5.72 2.17
N ASN A 57 4.03 -4.42 2.19
CA ASN A 57 3.65 -3.70 3.41
C ASN A 57 2.52 -2.73 3.16
N VAL A 58 1.68 -2.53 4.18
CA VAL A 58 0.73 -1.42 4.22
C VAL A 58 0.86 -0.70 5.54
N VAL A 59 0.65 0.61 5.55
CA VAL A 59 0.71 1.42 6.75
C VAL A 59 -0.57 2.24 6.86
N ILE A 60 -1.24 2.13 8.00
CA ILE A 60 -2.38 2.97 8.33
C ILE A 60 -1.96 3.92 9.46
N ALA A 61 -1.92 5.22 9.17
CA ALA A 61 -1.40 6.20 10.13
C ALA A 61 -2.31 6.34 11.35
N ASP A 62 -3.62 6.27 11.15
CA ASP A 62 -4.57 6.31 12.26
C ASP A 62 -4.68 4.93 12.88
N GLU A 63 -4.12 4.78 14.07
CA GLU A 63 -4.05 3.50 14.77
C GLU A 63 -5.43 2.94 15.10
N THR A 64 -6.45 3.77 15.13
CA THR A 64 -7.83 3.33 15.38
C THR A 64 -8.25 2.25 14.40
N TYR A 65 -7.79 2.35 13.15
CA TYR A 65 -8.18 1.43 12.08
C TYR A 65 -7.22 0.28 11.86
N TYR A 66 -6.16 0.19 12.67
CA TYR A 66 -5.18 -0.89 12.52
C TYR A 66 -5.81 -2.28 12.64
N PRO A 67 -6.64 -2.56 13.66
CA PRO A 67 -7.21 -3.90 13.76
C PRO A 67 -8.06 -4.28 12.55
N ALA A 68 -8.80 -3.30 11.99
CA ALA A 68 -9.64 -3.57 10.82
C ALA A 68 -8.79 -3.93 9.60
N VAL A 69 -7.68 -3.20 9.37
CA VAL A 69 -6.79 -3.47 8.25
C VAL A 69 -6.09 -4.81 8.45
N ARG A 70 -5.60 -5.07 9.65
CA ARG A 70 -4.93 -6.32 9.98
C ARG A 70 -5.83 -7.51 9.74
N ASP A 71 -7.07 -7.43 10.22
CA ASP A 71 -8.02 -8.54 10.08
C ASP A 71 -8.42 -8.77 8.63
N ALA A 72 -8.59 -7.68 7.87
CA ALA A 72 -8.98 -7.77 6.46
C ALA A 72 -7.88 -8.41 5.60
N LEU A 73 -6.61 -8.28 6.01
CA LEU A 73 -5.47 -8.79 5.24
C LEU A 73 -4.80 -9.99 5.93
N ALA A 74 -5.45 -10.58 6.94
CA ALA A 74 -4.85 -11.62 7.77
C ALA A 74 -4.46 -12.88 6.99
N ASP A 75 -5.18 -13.19 5.91
CA ASP A 75 -4.93 -14.37 5.10
C ASP A 75 -4.00 -14.10 3.90
N ARG A 76 -3.37 -12.93 3.89
CA ARG A 76 -2.49 -12.52 2.80
C ARG A 76 -1.08 -12.26 3.30
N PRO A 77 -0.05 -12.44 2.46
CA PRO A 77 1.34 -12.22 2.89
C PRO A 77 1.70 -10.73 2.86
N VAL A 78 0.88 -9.90 3.48
CA VAL A 78 1.07 -8.45 3.56
C VAL A 78 1.29 -8.09 5.02
N LYS A 79 2.37 -7.36 5.30
CA LYS A 79 2.64 -6.88 6.66
C LYS A 79 1.90 -5.57 6.87
N VAL A 80 1.21 -5.46 8.01
CA VAL A 80 0.40 -4.28 8.34
C VAL A 80 1.05 -3.55 9.50
N TYR A 81 1.27 -2.25 9.32
CA TYR A 81 1.84 -1.38 10.35
C TYR A 81 0.89 -0.22 10.61
N ALA A 82 1.01 0.38 11.79
CA ALA A 82 0.18 1.50 12.20
C ALA A 82 1.01 2.64 12.75
N GLY A 83 0.47 3.85 12.65
CA GLY A 83 1.02 5.04 13.26
C GLY A 83 1.98 5.81 12.37
N ASN A 84 2.13 7.09 12.69
CA ASN A 84 3.01 7.99 11.95
C ASN A 84 4.49 7.62 12.10
N ASP A 85 4.87 7.00 13.20
CA ASP A 85 6.24 6.62 13.45
C ASP A 85 6.73 5.62 12.40
N ALA A 86 5.86 4.72 11.95
CA ALA A 86 6.21 3.76 10.92
C ALA A 86 6.51 4.46 9.59
N LEU A 87 5.80 5.54 9.28
CA LEU A 87 6.05 6.33 8.08
C LEU A 87 7.37 7.10 8.18
N GLU A 88 7.67 7.63 9.34
CA GLU A 88 8.90 8.39 9.56
C GLU A 88 10.14 7.51 9.47
N GLN A 89 10.04 6.28 9.91
CA GLN A 89 11.17 5.35 9.86
C GLN A 89 11.52 4.91 8.45
N ASP A 90 10.60 5.01 7.52
CA ASP A 90 10.81 4.62 6.14
C ASP A 90 11.46 5.71 5.30
N VAL A 91 11.70 6.87 5.87
CA VAL A 91 12.24 8.02 5.13
C VAL A 91 13.77 8.06 5.16
#